data_9d252cceb99a39124d62bf0682cade5e
#
_entry.id   9d252cceb99a39124d62bf0682cade5e
#
_cell.length_a   1.000
_cell.length_b   1.000
_cell.length_c   1.000
_cell.angle_alpha   90.00
_cell.angle_beta   90.00
_cell.angle_gamma   90.00
#
_symmetry.space_group_name_H-M   'P 1'
#
loop_
_entity.id
_entity.type
_entity.pdbx_description
1 polymer ?
#
loop_
_entity_poly.entity_id
_entity_poly.type
_entity_poly.pdbx_seq_one_letter_code
_entity_poly.pdbx_strand_id
1 'polypeptide(L)'
;DLELMERIGYPQPLNPNKKLASIAIERNWPSASFGSRGRPSFTEYVRSVAATGSLVSSFAAGLPIWALTGSRRKAINFSFNLFADTASALIGLDLNINNEHYLWEHRPAVFVFNHQSKADVIIIAKLLRQDIAGVGKQEIRKMPFIGKVMELGGVVFIDRQNSASAIEAMAPLVEAIKEGGKSVALAPEGTRTISAKLAPFKKGAFH
;
A
#
# COMPACT_ATOMS: atom_id res chain seq x y z
N ASP A 1 -2.38 24.51 -23.77
CA ASP A 1 -1.77 23.30 -24.32
C ASP A 1 -1.73 23.23 -25.85
N LEU A 2 -2.60 23.99 -26.58
CA LEU A 2 -2.55 24.02 -28.05
C LEU A 2 -1.23 24.58 -28.57
N GLU A 3 -0.78 25.69 -27.99
CA GLU A 3 0.49 26.35 -28.34
C GLU A 3 1.69 25.41 -28.16
N LEU A 4 1.68 24.57 -27.15
CA LEU A 4 2.70 23.53 -26.94
C LEU A 4 2.64 22.47 -28.06
N MET A 5 1.44 22.01 -28.41
CA MET A 5 1.24 21.01 -29.46
C MET A 5 1.70 21.52 -30.83
N GLU A 6 1.60 22.81 -31.09
CA GLU A 6 2.04 23.44 -32.33
C GLU A 6 3.58 23.53 -32.46
N ARG A 7 4.29 23.44 -31.33
CA ARG A 7 5.76 23.56 -31.30
C ARG A 7 6.49 22.21 -31.33
N ILE A 8 5.77 21.10 -31.25
CA ILE A 8 6.38 19.74 -31.28
C ILE A 8 6.21 19.09 -32.63
N GLY A 9 7.27 18.35 -33.07
CA GLY A 9 7.31 17.75 -34.41
C GLY A 9 6.27 16.65 -34.65
N TYR A 10 5.82 15.93 -33.61
CA TYR A 10 4.80 14.86 -33.67
C TYR A 10 3.79 15.01 -32.52
N PRO A 11 2.82 15.92 -32.64
CA PRO A 11 1.82 16.10 -31.61
C PRO A 11 0.84 14.92 -31.58
N GLN A 12 0.69 14.30 -30.40
CA GLN A 12 -0.30 13.25 -30.14
C GLN A 12 -1.14 13.61 -28.93
N PRO A 13 -2.27 14.32 -29.09
CA PRO A 13 -3.16 14.64 -28.00
C PRO A 13 -3.74 13.38 -27.36
N LEU A 14 -3.60 13.25 -26.03
CA LEU A 14 -4.20 12.19 -25.23
C LEU A 14 -5.43 12.73 -24.52
N ASN A 15 -6.56 12.04 -24.65
CA ASN A 15 -7.86 12.49 -24.09
C ASN A 15 -8.16 13.97 -24.38
N PRO A 16 -8.08 14.41 -25.64
CA PRO A 16 -8.28 15.80 -25.98
C PRO A 16 -9.72 16.25 -25.60
N ASN A 17 -9.84 17.47 -25.11
CA ASN A 17 -11.15 18.10 -24.97
C ASN A 17 -11.75 18.36 -26.37
N LYS A 18 -13.05 18.69 -26.44
CA LYS A 18 -13.74 18.88 -27.72
C LYS A 18 -13.04 19.85 -28.68
N LYS A 19 -12.49 20.97 -28.15
CA LYS A 19 -11.79 21.98 -28.94
C LYS A 19 -10.46 21.43 -29.51
N LEU A 20 -9.66 20.74 -28.68
CA LEU A 20 -8.40 20.16 -29.11
C LEU A 20 -8.61 18.96 -30.05
N ALA A 21 -9.69 18.20 -29.85
CA ALA A 21 -10.04 17.09 -30.74
C ALA A 21 -10.40 17.57 -32.16
N SER A 22 -11.17 18.64 -32.31
CA SER A 22 -11.47 19.22 -33.61
C SER A 22 -10.23 19.73 -34.33
N ILE A 23 -9.33 20.40 -33.61
CA ILE A 23 -8.04 20.86 -34.16
C ILE A 23 -7.14 19.70 -34.55
N ALA A 24 -7.11 18.62 -33.73
CA ALA A 24 -6.33 17.43 -34.05
C ALA A 24 -6.80 16.75 -35.34
N ILE A 25 -8.12 16.69 -35.58
CA ILE A 25 -8.70 16.19 -36.84
C ILE A 25 -8.32 17.09 -38.00
N GLU A 26 -8.49 18.40 -37.87
CA GLU A 26 -8.18 19.37 -38.92
C GLU A 26 -6.71 19.34 -39.36
N ARG A 27 -5.81 19.10 -38.38
CA ARG A 27 -4.36 19.07 -38.61
C ARG A 27 -3.80 17.67 -38.82
N ASN A 28 -4.63 16.63 -38.94
CA ASN A 28 -4.25 15.23 -39.06
C ASN A 28 -3.30 14.74 -37.94
N TRP A 29 -3.48 15.27 -36.71
CA TRP A 29 -2.72 14.78 -35.59
C TRP A 29 -3.33 13.48 -35.04
N PRO A 30 -2.53 12.39 -34.94
CA PRO A 30 -3.02 11.17 -34.33
C PRO A 30 -3.40 11.45 -32.89
N SER A 31 -4.64 11.17 -32.50
CA SER A 31 -5.11 11.33 -31.12
C SER A 31 -5.52 9.99 -30.53
N ALA A 32 -5.29 9.81 -29.24
CA ALA A 32 -5.74 8.64 -28.51
C ALA A 32 -6.65 9.04 -27.35
N SER A 33 -7.76 8.31 -27.21
CA SER A 33 -8.67 8.47 -26.08
C SER A 33 -8.66 7.20 -25.26
N PHE A 34 -8.27 7.32 -24.00
CA PHE A 34 -8.38 6.25 -23.03
C PHE A 34 -9.64 6.49 -22.19
N GLY A 35 -10.44 5.45 -22.04
CA GLY A 35 -11.57 5.51 -21.12
C GLY A 35 -11.07 5.86 -19.72
N SER A 36 -11.56 6.94 -19.13
CA SER A 36 -11.39 7.17 -17.70
C SER A 36 -12.00 5.96 -16.99
N ARG A 37 -11.38 5.47 -15.93
CA ARG A 37 -11.98 4.43 -15.06
C ARG A 37 -13.32 4.86 -14.46
N GLY A 38 -13.75 6.08 -14.73
CA GLY A 38 -14.97 6.66 -14.21
C GLY A 38 -14.88 6.95 -12.69
N ARG A 39 -16.00 7.41 -12.15
CA ARG A 39 -16.19 7.41 -10.69
C ARG A 39 -16.54 5.99 -10.26
N PRO A 40 -16.06 5.54 -9.10
CA PRO A 40 -16.44 4.24 -8.58
C PRO A 40 -17.96 4.17 -8.45
N SER A 41 -18.55 3.05 -8.80
CA SER A 41 -19.97 2.78 -8.55
C SER A 41 -20.25 2.82 -7.04
N PHE A 42 -21.50 3.01 -6.68
CA PHE A 42 -21.90 2.96 -5.26
C PHE A 42 -21.47 1.66 -4.59
N THR A 43 -21.61 0.54 -5.28
CA THR A 43 -21.18 -0.77 -4.78
C THR A 43 -19.67 -0.84 -4.53
N GLU A 44 -18.86 -0.34 -5.46
CA GLU A 44 -17.39 -0.30 -5.30
C GLU A 44 -16.98 0.63 -4.16
N TYR A 45 -17.67 1.75 -4.00
CA TYR A 45 -17.45 2.64 -2.87
C TYR A 45 -17.76 1.93 -1.54
N VAL A 46 -18.92 1.30 -1.40
CA VAL A 46 -19.32 0.54 -0.20
C VAL A 46 -18.33 -0.59 0.10
N ARG A 47 -17.91 -1.35 -0.91
CA ARG A 47 -16.89 -2.40 -0.77
C ARG A 47 -15.56 -1.85 -0.26
N SER A 48 -15.12 -0.70 -0.78
CA SER A 48 -13.88 -0.06 -0.35
C SER A 48 -13.95 0.43 1.10
N VAL A 49 -15.09 1.00 1.50
CA VAL A 49 -15.33 1.43 2.89
C VAL A 49 -15.37 0.22 3.81
N ALA A 50 -16.09 -0.85 3.43
CA ALA A 50 -16.16 -2.09 4.19
C ALA A 50 -14.78 -2.76 4.33
N ALA A 51 -13.99 -2.79 3.26
CA ALA A 51 -12.61 -3.31 3.29
C ALA A 51 -11.71 -2.50 4.22
N THR A 52 -11.86 -1.17 4.25
CA THR A 52 -11.11 -0.32 5.19
C THR A 52 -11.59 -0.54 6.63
N GLY A 53 -12.90 -0.63 6.84
CA GLY A 53 -13.50 -0.88 8.16
C GLY A 53 -13.16 -2.26 8.72
N SER A 54 -12.95 -3.25 7.86
CA SER A 54 -12.58 -4.61 8.28
C SER A 54 -11.24 -4.66 9.03
N LEU A 55 -10.37 -3.66 8.86
CA LEU A 55 -9.15 -3.54 9.67
C LEU A 55 -9.49 -3.41 11.16
N VAL A 56 -10.40 -2.52 11.51
CA VAL A 56 -10.78 -2.29 12.91
C VAL A 56 -11.55 -3.47 13.48
N SER A 57 -12.52 -4.01 12.74
CA SER A 57 -13.32 -5.15 13.21
C SER A 57 -12.49 -6.44 13.36
N SER A 58 -11.50 -6.66 12.49
CA SER A 58 -10.59 -7.81 12.62
C SER A 58 -9.72 -7.73 13.88
N PHE A 59 -9.27 -6.54 14.25
CA PHE A 59 -8.52 -6.36 15.51
C PHE A 59 -9.42 -6.47 16.74
N ALA A 60 -10.66 -6.04 16.66
CA ALA A 60 -11.64 -6.29 17.71
C ALA A 60 -11.90 -7.80 17.89
N ALA A 61 -12.00 -8.56 16.80
CA ALA A 61 -12.13 -10.02 16.82
C ALA A 61 -10.89 -10.74 17.37
N GLY A 62 -9.73 -10.11 17.39
CA GLY A 62 -8.53 -10.63 18.03
C GLY A 62 -8.53 -10.54 19.57
N LEU A 63 -9.37 -9.68 20.17
CA LEU A 63 -9.42 -9.50 21.62
C LEU A 63 -9.79 -10.79 22.39
N PRO A 64 -10.79 -11.57 21.97
CA PRO A 64 -11.06 -12.87 22.59
C PRO A 64 -9.88 -13.84 22.51
N ILE A 65 -9.16 -13.85 21.38
CA ILE A 65 -7.96 -14.68 21.21
C ILE A 65 -6.90 -14.30 22.25
N TRP A 66 -6.70 -13.00 22.45
CA TRP A 66 -5.77 -12.52 23.48
C TRP A 66 -6.23 -12.92 24.88
N ALA A 67 -7.50 -12.72 25.20
CA ALA A 67 -8.07 -13.04 26.52
C ALA A 67 -7.94 -14.54 26.84
N LEU A 68 -8.19 -15.41 25.86
CA LEU A 68 -8.14 -16.87 26.04
C LEU A 68 -6.72 -17.43 26.07
N THR A 69 -5.80 -16.84 25.31
CA THR A 69 -4.44 -17.40 25.14
C THR A 69 -3.36 -16.67 25.92
N GLY A 70 -3.64 -15.47 26.45
CA GLY A 70 -2.65 -14.57 27.05
C GLY A 70 -1.61 -14.04 26.04
N SER A 71 -1.68 -14.44 24.76
CA SER A 71 -0.68 -14.15 23.76
C SER A 71 -1.13 -13.02 22.82
N ARG A 72 -0.54 -11.83 23.01
CA ARG A 72 -0.72 -10.70 22.10
C ARG A 72 -0.30 -11.04 20.67
N ARG A 73 0.79 -11.81 20.50
CA ARG A 73 1.30 -12.22 19.17
C ARG A 73 0.26 -13.04 18.41
N LYS A 74 -0.34 -14.05 19.06
CA LYS A 74 -1.41 -14.87 18.45
C LYS A 74 -2.62 -14.03 18.06
N ALA A 75 -3.05 -13.12 18.92
CA ALA A 75 -4.17 -12.23 18.65
C ALA A 75 -3.90 -11.31 17.45
N ILE A 76 -2.72 -10.69 17.37
CA ILE A 76 -2.32 -9.82 16.25
C ILE A 76 -2.25 -10.63 14.95
N ASN A 77 -1.64 -11.81 14.95
CA ASN A 77 -1.54 -12.65 13.76
C ASN A 77 -2.94 -13.10 13.28
N PHE A 78 -3.82 -13.48 14.20
CA PHE A 78 -5.22 -13.79 13.87
C PHE A 78 -5.93 -12.58 13.24
N SER A 79 -5.83 -11.41 13.88
CA SER A 79 -6.45 -10.18 13.39
C SER A 79 -5.95 -9.79 12.01
N PHE A 80 -4.64 -9.93 11.79
CA PHE A 80 -4.01 -9.60 10.53
C PHE A 80 -4.45 -10.53 9.40
N ASN A 81 -4.54 -11.84 9.67
CA ASN A 81 -5.05 -12.83 8.74
C ASN A 81 -6.52 -12.56 8.40
N LEU A 82 -7.35 -12.33 9.42
CA LEU A 82 -8.78 -12.05 9.21
C LEU A 82 -8.99 -10.77 8.38
N PHE A 83 -8.22 -9.71 8.65
CA PHE A 83 -8.22 -8.50 7.84
C PHE A 83 -7.82 -8.79 6.39
N ALA A 84 -6.71 -9.50 6.18
CA ALA A 84 -6.20 -9.81 4.85
C ALA A 84 -7.22 -10.60 4.02
N ASP A 85 -7.85 -11.60 4.62
CA ASP A 85 -8.83 -12.44 3.93
C ASP A 85 -10.14 -11.69 3.66
N THR A 86 -10.65 -10.97 4.66
CA THR A 86 -11.90 -10.20 4.51
C THR A 86 -11.74 -9.04 3.53
N ALA A 87 -10.68 -8.25 3.66
CA ALA A 87 -10.45 -7.10 2.79
C ALA A 87 -10.22 -7.53 1.33
N SER A 88 -9.42 -8.58 1.09
CA SER A 88 -9.19 -9.11 -0.26
C SER A 88 -10.47 -9.64 -0.90
N ALA A 89 -11.30 -10.36 -0.16
CA ALA A 89 -12.60 -10.83 -0.66
C ALA A 89 -13.54 -9.66 -0.99
N LEU A 90 -13.60 -8.65 -0.12
CA LEU A 90 -14.46 -7.47 -0.33
C LEU A 90 -14.08 -6.67 -1.57
N ILE A 91 -12.78 -6.50 -1.85
CA ILE A 91 -12.33 -5.77 -3.05
C ILE A 91 -12.22 -6.65 -4.30
N GLY A 92 -12.48 -7.95 -4.18
CA GLY A 92 -12.37 -8.89 -5.29
C GLY A 92 -10.92 -9.12 -5.73
N LEU A 93 -9.98 -9.13 -4.76
CA LEU A 93 -8.56 -9.35 -5.05
C LEU A 93 -8.29 -10.84 -5.20
N ASP A 94 -7.86 -11.23 -6.38
CA ASP A 94 -7.33 -12.55 -6.69
C ASP A 94 -5.81 -12.43 -6.93
N LEU A 95 -5.01 -13.26 -6.25
CA LEU A 95 -3.56 -13.23 -6.33
C LEU A 95 -3.04 -14.52 -6.95
N ASN A 96 -2.35 -14.39 -8.07
CA ASN A 96 -1.54 -15.46 -8.62
C ASN A 96 -0.09 -15.28 -8.15
N ILE A 97 0.36 -16.16 -7.25
CA ILE A 97 1.65 -16.05 -6.57
C ILE A 97 2.62 -17.07 -7.15
N ASN A 98 3.68 -16.59 -7.78
CA ASN A 98 4.77 -17.43 -8.21
C ASN A 98 5.83 -17.51 -7.11
N ASN A 99 6.35 -18.73 -6.88
CA ASN A 99 7.40 -18.99 -5.89
C ASN A 99 7.01 -18.61 -4.45
N GLU A 100 5.77 -18.86 -4.06
CA GLU A 100 5.21 -18.53 -2.73
C GLU A 100 6.08 -19.07 -1.58
N HIS A 101 6.77 -20.19 -1.77
CA HIS A 101 7.64 -20.80 -0.77
C HIS A 101 8.74 -19.85 -0.24
N TYR A 102 9.27 -18.95 -1.08
CA TYR A 102 10.25 -17.96 -0.62
C TYR A 102 9.72 -16.99 0.45
N LEU A 103 8.41 -16.83 0.57
CA LEU A 103 7.82 -15.99 1.61
C LEU A 103 7.97 -16.63 3.01
N TRP A 104 8.30 -17.92 3.08
CA TRP A 104 8.26 -18.72 4.30
C TRP A 104 9.60 -19.36 4.70
N GLU A 105 10.45 -19.68 3.73
CA GLU A 105 11.69 -20.44 3.95
C GLU A 105 12.68 -19.76 4.91
N HIS A 106 12.80 -18.45 4.83
CA HIS A 106 13.82 -17.69 5.56
C HIS A 106 13.20 -16.52 6.32
N ARG A 107 12.58 -16.82 7.47
CA ARG A 107 12.05 -15.80 8.37
C ARG A 107 12.79 -15.81 9.71
N PRO A 108 13.03 -14.64 10.34
CA PRO A 108 12.61 -13.29 9.92
C PRO A 108 13.39 -12.75 8.71
N ALA A 109 12.74 -11.97 7.87
CA ALA A 109 13.29 -11.41 6.65
C ALA A 109 12.80 -9.97 6.40
N VAL A 110 13.52 -9.24 5.57
CA VAL A 110 13.08 -7.93 5.08
C VAL A 110 12.48 -8.12 3.69
N PHE A 111 11.17 -7.92 3.59
CA PHE A 111 10.43 -7.96 2.34
C PHE A 111 10.34 -6.57 1.73
N VAL A 112 10.85 -6.44 0.53
CA VAL A 112 10.90 -5.18 -0.21
C VAL A 112 9.91 -5.24 -1.37
N PHE A 113 9.10 -4.19 -1.53
CA PHE A 113 8.09 -4.15 -2.58
C PHE A 113 7.94 -2.75 -3.18
N ASN A 114 7.45 -2.70 -4.42
CA ASN A 114 7.10 -1.45 -5.10
C ASN A 114 5.76 -0.94 -4.58
N HIS A 115 5.68 0.34 -4.21
CA HIS A 115 4.46 0.90 -3.67
C HIS A 115 3.72 1.72 -4.73
N GLN A 116 2.60 1.20 -5.24
CA GLN A 116 1.83 1.84 -6.30
C GLN A 116 0.38 2.13 -5.91
N SER A 117 -0.17 1.38 -4.96
CA SER A 117 -1.59 1.45 -4.63
C SER A 117 -1.84 1.47 -3.12
N LYS A 118 -3.02 1.91 -2.71
CA LYS A 118 -3.52 1.68 -1.34
C LYS A 118 -3.80 0.18 -1.09
N ALA A 119 -4.08 -0.57 -2.15
CA ALA A 119 -4.32 -2.00 -2.07
C ALA A 119 -3.08 -2.80 -1.66
N ASP A 120 -1.86 -2.24 -1.81
CA ASP A 120 -0.62 -2.92 -1.45
C ASP A 120 -0.60 -3.35 0.02
N VAL A 121 -1.25 -2.60 0.90
CA VAL A 121 -1.37 -2.98 2.33
C VAL A 121 -2.14 -4.31 2.46
N ILE A 122 -3.21 -4.49 1.68
CA ILE A 122 -4.02 -5.71 1.68
C ILE A 122 -3.23 -6.86 1.04
N ILE A 123 -2.53 -6.58 -0.07
CA ILE A 123 -1.70 -7.56 -0.78
C ILE A 123 -0.58 -8.07 0.15
N ILE A 124 0.17 -7.18 0.78
CA ILE A 124 1.25 -7.53 1.70
C ILE A 124 0.70 -8.29 2.92
N ALA A 125 -0.44 -7.86 3.47
CA ALA A 125 -1.10 -8.60 4.54
C ALA A 125 -1.49 -10.03 4.12
N LYS A 126 -1.99 -10.19 2.90
CA LYS A 126 -2.40 -11.49 2.34
C LYS A 126 -1.22 -12.40 2.05
N LEU A 127 -0.10 -11.84 1.56
CA LEU A 127 1.11 -12.60 1.25
C LEU A 127 1.88 -13.02 2.51
N LEU A 128 2.06 -12.09 3.45
CA LEU A 128 2.99 -12.32 4.57
C LEU A 128 2.32 -12.86 5.83
N ARG A 129 1.05 -12.64 6.00
CA ARG A 129 0.09 -13.22 6.97
C ARG A 129 0.42 -13.05 8.46
N GLN A 130 1.63 -13.35 8.90
CA GLN A 130 1.97 -13.39 10.34
C GLN A 130 3.36 -12.84 10.62
N ASP A 131 3.54 -12.40 11.87
CA ASP A 131 4.82 -11.93 12.39
C ASP A 131 5.48 -10.87 11.52
N ILE A 132 4.69 -9.84 11.18
CA ILE A 132 5.11 -8.75 10.31
C ILE A 132 5.11 -7.43 11.08
N ALA A 133 6.14 -6.64 10.86
CA ALA A 133 6.19 -5.22 11.15
C ALA A 133 6.28 -4.44 9.84
N GLY A 134 5.81 -3.22 9.82
CA GLY A 134 5.79 -2.39 8.62
C GLY A 134 6.08 -0.93 8.90
N VAL A 135 6.21 -0.14 7.83
CA VAL A 135 6.45 1.30 7.90
C VAL A 135 5.22 2.06 7.43
N GLY A 136 4.72 2.95 8.26
CA GLY A 136 3.60 3.83 7.96
C GLY A 136 4.00 5.31 7.92
N LYS A 137 3.15 6.12 7.29
CA LYS A 137 3.29 7.58 7.28
C LYS A 137 2.78 8.15 8.61
N GLN A 138 3.49 9.13 9.21
CA GLN A 138 3.16 9.72 10.50
C GLN A 138 1.72 10.24 10.59
N GLU A 139 1.17 10.77 9.50
CA GLU A 139 -0.20 11.29 9.47
C GLU A 139 -1.26 10.21 9.66
N ILE A 140 -0.97 8.96 9.28
CA ILE A 140 -1.90 7.83 9.49
C ILE A 140 -2.04 7.53 10.98
N ARG A 141 -0.99 7.75 11.79
CA ARG A 141 -1.03 7.59 13.24
C ARG A 141 -2.13 8.44 13.89
N LYS A 142 -2.40 9.62 13.31
CA LYS A 142 -3.42 10.56 13.81
C LYS A 142 -4.85 10.18 13.42
N MET A 143 -5.03 9.20 12.54
CA MET A 143 -6.37 8.76 12.13
C MET A 143 -7.05 7.99 13.27
N PRO A 144 -8.28 8.38 13.66
CA PRO A 144 -9.01 7.69 14.72
C PRO A 144 -9.14 6.19 14.43
N PHE A 145 -8.98 5.37 15.44
CA PHE A 145 -9.01 3.90 15.38
C PHE A 145 -7.95 3.27 14.49
N ILE A 146 -7.82 3.69 13.22
CA ILE A 146 -6.91 3.10 12.23
C ILE A 146 -5.45 3.26 12.68
N GLY A 147 -5.03 4.44 13.10
CA GLY A 147 -3.68 4.69 13.58
C GLY A 147 -3.31 3.79 14.74
N LYS A 148 -4.22 3.65 15.71
CA LYS A 148 -4.00 2.80 16.90
C LYS A 148 -3.94 1.31 16.54
N VAL A 149 -4.82 0.85 15.68
CA VAL A 149 -4.84 -0.54 15.21
C VAL A 149 -3.56 -0.87 14.44
N MET A 150 -3.09 0.01 13.57
CA MET A 150 -1.82 -0.19 12.85
C MET A 150 -0.61 -0.19 13.79
N GLU A 151 -0.59 0.68 14.79
CA GLU A 151 0.46 0.69 15.83
C GLU A 151 0.48 -0.63 16.61
N LEU A 152 -0.69 -1.12 17.04
CA LEU A 152 -0.85 -2.42 17.68
C LEU A 152 -0.38 -3.57 16.78
N GLY A 153 -0.61 -3.47 15.48
CA GLY A 153 -0.18 -4.41 14.46
C GLY A 153 1.33 -4.41 14.17
N GLY A 154 2.09 -3.48 14.79
CA GLY A 154 3.54 -3.41 14.61
C GLY A 154 3.99 -2.46 13.50
N VAL A 155 3.12 -1.55 13.07
CA VAL A 155 3.51 -0.49 12.13
C VAL A 155 4.26 0.61 12.87
N VAL A 156 5.48 0.89 12.42
CA VAL A 156 6.29 2.03 12.86
C VAL A 156 5.98 3.22 11.97
N PHE A 157 5.61 4.34 12.60
CA PHE A 157 5.28 5.56 11.87
C PHE A 157 6.49 6.47 11.77
N ILE A 158 6.80 6.90 10.55
CA ILE A 158 7.94 7.78 10.27
C ILE A 158 7.50 9.10 9.66
N ASP A 159 8.20 10.17 10.03
CA ASP A 159 8.15 11.45 9.32
C ASP A 159 9.12 11.39 8.14
N ARG A 160 8.54 11.34 6.93
CA ARG A 160 9.33 11.22 5.70
C ARG A 160 10.00 12.52 5.25
N GLN A 161 9.67 13.63 5.90
CA GLN A 161 10.25 14.95 5.59
C GLN A 161 11.55 15.20 6.36
N ASN A 162 11.73 14.52 7.51
CA ASN A 162 12.92 14.61 8.33
C ASN A 162 13.73 13.31 8.25
N SER A 163 14.80 13.30 7.45
CA SER A 163 15.61 12.12 7.22
C SER A 163 16.37 11.62 8.46
N ALA A 164 16.82 12.52 9.34
CA ALA A 164 17.51 12.12 10.57
C ALA A 164 16.56 11.41 11.53
N SER A 165 15.39 11.99 11.79
CA SER A 165 14.36 11.35 12.64
C SER A 165 13.78 10.08 12.00
N ALA A 166 13.82 9.96 10.66
CA ALA A 166 13.37 8.76 9.98
C ALA A 166 14.29 7.56 10.25
N ILE A 167 15.61 7.77 10.33
CA ILE A 167 16.58 6.71 10.66
C ILE A 167 16.36 6.24 12.11
N GLU A 168 16.28 7.16 13.06
CA GLU A 168 16.00 6.83 14.46
C GLU A 168 14.66 6.10 14.63
N ALA A 169 13.63 6.53 13.90
CA ALA A 169 12.32 5.89 13.91
C ALA A 169 12.33 4.45 13.35
N MET A 170 13.37 4.03 12.64
CA MET A 170 13.52 2.66 12.15
C MET A 170 14.07 1.69 13.22
N ALA A 171 14.67 2.18 14.30
CA ALA A 171 15.23 1.33 15.36
C ALA A 171 14.25 0.26 15.90
N PRO A 172 12.96 0.55 16.14
CA PRO A 172 12.00 -0.47 16.55
C PRO A 172 11.78 -1.60 15.54
N LEU A 173 12.04 -1.37 14.25
CA LEU A 173 11.97 -2.42 13.23
C LEU A 173 13.16 -3.36 13.32
N VAL A 174 14.35 -2.82 13.60
CA VAL A 174 15.56 -3.62 13.84
C VAL A 174 15.37 -4.52 15.06
N GLU A 175 14.81 -3.98 16.14
CA GLU A 175 14.47 -4.74 17.35
C GLU A 175 13.42 -5.81 17.05
N ALA A 176 12.38 -5.48 16.27
CA ALA A 176 11.36 -6.45 15.87
C ALA A 176 11.92 -7.63 15.10
N ILE A 177 12.98 -7.44 14.30
CA ILE A 177 13.67 -8.51 13.59
C ILE A 177 14.55 -9.30 14.56
N LYS A 178 15.46 -8.62 15.28
CA LYS A 178 16.50 -9.25 16.07
C LYS A 178 15.97 -9.98 17.30
N GLU A 179 15.07 -9.33 18.03
CA GLU A 179 14.54 -9.82 19.30
C GLU A 179 13.13 -10.38 19.19
N GLY A 180 12.29 -9.75 18.34
CA GLY A 180 10.90 -10.14 18.17
C GLY A 180 10.67 -11.29 17.20
N GLY A 181 11.67 -11.69 16.41
CA GLY A 181 11.54 -12.72 15.37
C GLY A 181 10.46 -12.38 14.33
N LYS A 182 10.25 -11.09 14.06
CA LYS A 182 9.29 -10.60 13.06
C LYS A 182 10.01 -10.24 11.77
N SER A 183 9.35 -10.51 10.66
CA SER A 183 9.77 -9.99 9.36
C SER A 183 9.32 -8.54 9.21
N VAL A 184 9.99 -7.78 8.36
CA VAL A 184 9.65 -6.38 8.07
C VAL A 184 9.25 -6.25 6.61
N ALA A 185 8.15 -5.56 6.35
CA ALA A 185 7.73 -5.19 5.00
C ALA A 185 7.91 -3.67 4.79
N LEU A 186 8.65 -3.29 3.77
CA LEU A 186 8.92 -1.89 3.47
C LEU A 186 8.95 -1.62 1.96
N ALA A 187 8.54 -0.40 1.60
CA ALA A 187 8.68 0.12 0.25
C ALA A 187 9.81 1.15 0.23
N PRO A 188 10.97 0.87 -0.39
CA PRO A 188 12.13 1.74 -0.33
C PRO A 188 11.95 3.07 -1.07
N GLU A 189 10.97 3.15 -1.96
CA GLU A 189 10.57 4.40 -2.62
C GLU A 189 10.01 5.43 -1.61
N GLY A 190 9.52 4.98 -0.47
CA GLY A 190 8.98 5.82 0.58
C GLY A 190 7.67 6.54 0.24
N THR A 191 7.16 6.38 -0.97
CA THR A 191 5.88 6.93 -1.43
C THR A 191 5.32 6.08 -2.56
N ARG A 192 4.04 6.25 -2.87
CA ARG A 192 3.43 5.58 -4.03
C ARG A 192 3.79 6.32 -5.30
N THR A 193 4.12 5.55 -6.34
CA THR A 193 4.31 6.08 -7.69
C THR A 193 3.13 5.72 -8.57
N ILE A 194 2.66 6.70 -9.36
CA ILE A 194 1.56 6.49 -10.33
C ILE A 194 2.13 5.98 -11.66
N SER A 195 3.43 6.18 -11.88
CA SER A 195 4.13 5.74 -13.08
C SER A 195 4.57 4.27 -12.98
N ALA A 196 4.68 3.59 -14.11
CA ALA A 196 5.27 2.25 -14.17
C ALA A 196 6.79 2.25 -13.88
N LYS A 197 7.43 3.42 -13.69
CA LYS A 197 8.84 3.55 -13.36
C LYS A 197 9.03 3.59 -11.86
N LEU A 198 10.07 2.91 -11.38
CA LEU A 198 10.50 2.99 -10.00
C LEU A 198 10.95 4.41 -9.63
N ALA A 199 10.55 4.90 -8.48
CA ALA A 199 11.11 6.12 -7.91
C ALA A 199 12.47 5.83 -7.27
N PRO A 200 13.34 6.85 -7.10
CA PRO A 200 14.60 6.69 -6.39
C PRO A 200 14.38 6.17 -4.97
N PHE A 201 15.16 5.19 -4.56
CA PHE A 201 15.09 4.61 -3.25
C PHE A 201 15.59 5.57 -2.17
N LYS A 202 14.89 5.62 -1.06
CA LYS A 202 15.28 6.41 0.11
C LYS A 202 16.38 5.69 0.87
N LYS A 203 17.51 6.36 1.08
CA LYS A 203 18.69 5.79 1.77
C LYS A 203 18.38 5.25 3.16
N GLY A 204 17.47 5.88 3.91
CA GLY A 204 17.07 5.44 5.25
C GLY A 204 16.50 4.02 5.34
N ALA A 205 16.10 3.42 4.22
CA ALA A 205 15.65 2.03 4.19
C ALA A 205 16.83 1.02 4.24
N PHE A 206 18.08 1.49 4.09
CA PHE A 206 19.29 0.66 3.95
C PHE A 206 20.35 0.95 5.03
N HIS A 207 20.03 1.79 6.01
CA HIS A 207 20.83 2.06 7.21
C HIS A 207 20.31 1.27 8.40
#